data_42a46fdd3976f84352ecd42ffda07b91
#
_entry.id   42a46fdd3976f84352ecd42ffda07b91
#
_cell.length_a   1.000
_cell.length_b   1.000
_cell.length_c   1.000
_cell.angle_alpha   90.00
_cell.angle_beta   90.00
_cell.angle_gamma   90.00
#
_symmetry.space_group_name_H-M   'P 1'
#
loop_
_entity.id
_entity.type
_entity.pdbx_description
1 polymer ?
#
loop_
_entity_poly.entity_id
_entity_poly.type
_entity_poly.pdbx_seq_one_letter_code
_entity_poly.pdbx_strand_id
1 'polypeptide(L)'
;KNVFKMPPTSTVNVDEAVALGASIYASLDGKDLTVDQKDVLEKIKVQDVTPRYFGIIAKEKDTKRNKEIEINSIIIPKNTQRPCADTKPYFTTEDNQTGVSCQITSSMTENSAPEMSTIIWEGSLGPLPKGRPSGQQIDVTFKFDSDGIMFASFVDVASGIKKSIKLADVKEN
;
A
#
# COMPACT_ATOMS: atom_id res chain seq x y z
N LYS A 1 -24.09 -26.50 -4.81
CA LYS A 1 -25.52 -26.22 -4.47
C LYS A 1 -25.70 -25.91 -2.99
N ASN A 2 -25.01 -26.64 -2.09
CA ASN A 2 -25.29 -26.52 -0.64
C ASN A 2 -24.72 -25.24 0.02
N VAL A 3 -23.71 -24.59 -0.57
CA VAL A 3 -23.09 -23.37 -0.02
C VAL A 3 -23.87 -22.11 -0.44
N PHE A 4 -24.20 -22.00 -1.73
CA PHE A 4 -24.83 -20.79 -2.28
C PHE A 4 -26.35 -20.90 -2.43
N LYS A 5 -26.96 -22.05 -2.17
CA LYS A 5 -28.40 -22.36 -2.29
C LYS A 5 -29.05 -22.02 -3.66
N MET A 6 -28.23 -21.73 -4.66
CA MET A 6 -28.65 -21.46 -6.03
C MET A 6 -27.75 -22.21 -7.04
N PRO A 7 -28.28 -22.57 -8.23
CA PRO A 7 -27.46 -23.19 -9.27
C PRO A 7 -26.44 -22.19 -9.81
N PRO A 8 -25.24 -22.66 -10.21
CA PRO A 8 -24.31 -21.83 -10.94
C PRO A 8 -24.93 -21.42 -12.28
N THR A 9 -24.80 -20.15 -12.64
CA THR A 9 -25.26 -19.61 -13.92
C THR A 9 -24.04 -19.21 -14.74
N SER A 10 -23.92 -19.68 -15.96
CA SER A 10 -22.90 -19.24 -16.92
C SER A 10 -23.59 -18.48 -18.06
N THR A 11 -23.30 -17.18 -18.15
CA THR A 11 -23.82 -16.30 -19.21
C THR A 11 -22.82 -16.04 -20.32
N VAL A 12 -21.57 -16.51 -20.14
CA VAL A 12 -20.46 -16.31 -21.06
C VAL A 12 -19.80 -17.67 -21.35
N ASN A 13 -19.32 -17.87 -22.59
CA ASN A 13 -18.47 -19.01 -22.92
C ASN A 13 -17.17 -18.93 -22.09
N VAL A 14 -16.93 -19.95 -21.26
CA VAL A 14 -15.82 -19.98 -20.32
C VAL A 14 -14.47 -19.92 -21.05
N ASP A 15 -14.37 -20.56 -22.22
CA ASP A 15 -13.14 -20.61 -23.02
C ASP A 15 -12.80 -19.24 -23.65
N GLU A 16 -13.79 -18.39 -23.85
CA GLU A 16 -13.64 -17.06 -24.45
C GLU A 16 -13.63 -15.92 -23.40
N ALA A 17 -14.02 -16.22 -22.17
CA ALA A 17 -14.22 -15.20 -21.13
C ALA A 17 -12.96 -14.34 -20.88
N VAL A 18 -11.78 -14.96 -20.91
CA VAL A 18 -10.50 -14.26 -20.70
C VAL A 18 -10.19 -13.34 -21.89
N ALA A 19 -10.39 -13.83 -23.12
CA ALA A 19 -10.15 -13.05 -24.34
C ALA A 19 -11.13 -11.88 -24.46
N LEU A 20 -12.41 -12.10 -24.13
CA LEU A 20 -13.44 -11.04 -24.08
C LEU A 20 -13.09 -9.97 -23.03
N GLY A 21 -12.71 -10.40 -21.82
CA GLY A 21 -12.30 -9.49 -20.77
C GLY A 21 -11.06 -8.65 -21.15
N ALA A 22 -10.06 -9.28 -21.76
CA ALA A 22 -8.86 -8.60 -22.24
C ALA A 22 -9.18 -7.59 -23.36
N SER A 23 -10.08 -7.93 -24.29
CA SER A 23 -10.49 -7.03 -25.37
C SER A 23 -11.26 -5.81 -24.86
N ILE A 24 -12.14 -6.00 -23.88
CA ILE A 24 -12.85 -4.89 -23.20
C ILE A 24 -11.85 -4.00 -22.49
N TYR A 25 -10.91 -4.57 -21.73
CA TYR A 25 -9.89 -3.82 -21.02
C TYR A 25 -9.00 -3.00 -21.97
N ALA A 26 -8.54 -3.62 -23.07
CA ALA A 26 -7.77 -2.93 -24.11
C ALA A 26 -8.56 -1.78 -24.77
N SER A 27 -9.88 -1.94 -24.92
CA SER A 27 -10.74 -0.90 -25.48
C SER A 27 -10.89 0.32 -24.56
N LEU A 28 -10.75 0.17 -23.25
CA LEU A 28 -10.79 1.29 -22.30
C LEU A 28 -9.61 2.26 -22.48
N ASP A 29 -8.47 1.77 -22.98
CA ASP A 29 -7.26 2.55 -23.25
C ASP A 29 -7.11 2.97 -24.73
N GLY A 30 -8.04 2.53 -25.60
CA GLY A 30 -8.03 2.76 -27.05
C GLY A 30 -8.41 4.20 -27.42
N LYS A 31 -7.63 4.81 -28.36
CA LYS A 31 -7.88 6.17 -28.84
C LYS A 31 -8.86 6.27 -30.01
N ASP A 32 -9.11 5.19 -30.72
CA ASP A 32 -9.89 5.14 -31.95
C ASP A 32 -11.25 4.43 -31.76
N LEU A 33 -12.02 4.85 -30.76
CA LEU A 33 -13.33 4.30 -30.46
C LEU A 33 -14.44 5.01 -31.23
N THR A 34 -15.41 4.25 -31.75
CA THR A 34 -16.65 4.81 -32.31
C THR A 34 -17.52 5.40 -31.20
N VAL A 35 -18.50 6.27 -31.57
CA VAL A 35 -19.39 6.93 -30.60
C VAL A 35 -20.16 5.88 -29.78
N ASP A 36 -20.70 4.84 -30.42
CA ASP A 36 -21.43 3.78 -29.74
C ASP A 36 -20.57 2.97 -28.77
N GLN A 37 -19.29 2.75 -29.11
CA GLN A 37 -18.34 2.07 -28.23
C GLN A 37 -18.00 2.93 -27.01
N LYS A 38 -17.89 4.23 -27.16
CA LYS A 38 -17.66 5.16 -26.04
C LYS A 38 -18.82 5.13 -25.05
N ASP A 39 -20.05 5.19 -25.52
CA ASP A 39 -21.25 5.14 -24.66
C ASP A 39 -21.37 3.84 -23.86
N VAL A 40 -20.91 2.72 -24.42
CA VAL A 40 -20.86 1.44 -23.69
C VAL A 40 -19.73 1.40 -22.68
N LEU A 41 -18.55 1.90 -23.07
CA LEU A 41 -17.36 1.89 -22.22
C LEU A 41 -17.45 2.87 -21.04
N GLU A 42 -18.14 4.01 -21.20
CA GLU A 42 -18.39 4.96 -20.09
C GLU A 42 -19.19 4.33 -18.93
N LYS A 43 -19.95 3.27 -19.21
CA LYS A 43 -20.69 2.49 -18.23
C LYS A 43 -19.85 1.42 -17.53
N ILE A 44 -18.68 1.07 -18.09
CA ILE A 44 -17.78 0.06 -17.54
C ILE A 44 -16.68 0.77 -16.75
N LYS A 45 -16.77 0.72 -15.45
CA LYS A 45 -15.73 1.24 -14.56
C LYS A 45 -14.88 0.09 -14.06
N VAL A 46 -13.68 -0.08 -14.63
CA VAL A 46 -12.66 -0.97 -14.08
C VAL A 46 -11.88 -0.20 -13.03
N GLN A 47 -11.82 -0.70 -11.83
CA GLN A 47 -11.12 -0.08 -10.73
C GLN A 47 -10.21 -1.10 -10.05
N ASP A 48 -8.91 -0.86 -10.17
CA ASP A 48 -7.90 -1.66 -9.51
C ASP A 48 -7.83 -1.35 -8.03
N VAL A 49 -7.42 -2.35 -7.25
CA VAL A 49 -7.25 -2.25 -5.81
C VAL A 49 -5.87 -2.76 -5.37
N THR A 50 -5.45 -2.39 -4.17
CA THR A 50 -4.23 -2.93 -3.57
C THR A 50 -4.41 -4.41 -3.22
N PRO A 51 -3.48 -5.31 -3.64
CA PRO A 51 -3.62 -6.75 -3.41
C PRO A 51 -3.29 -7.18 -1.97
N ARG A 52 -2.58 -6.34 -1.22
CA ARG A 52 -2.06 -6.62 0.12
C ARG A 52 -2.20 -5.43 1.05
N TYR A 53 -1.98 -5.65 2.34
CA TYR A 53 -1.76 -4.60 3.33
C TYR A 53 -0.31 -4.12 3.23
N PHE A 54 -0.10 -2.81 3.25
CA PHE A 54 1.22 -2.19 3.22
C PHE A 54 1.41 -1.32 4.46
N GLY A 55 2.54 -1.49 5.11
CA GLY A 55 2.85 -0.82 6.37
C GLY A 55 4.33 -0.66 6.61
N ILE A 56 4.67 -0.36 7.86
CA ILE A 56 6.05 -0.29 8.35
C ILE A 56 6.19 -1.02 9.68
N ILE A 57 7.40 -1.47 10.00
CA ILE A 57 7.73 -1.87 11.38
C ILE A 57 7.90 -0.61 12.21
N ALA A 58 7.11 -0.49 13.26
CA ALA A 58 7.12 0.64 14.19
C ALA A 58 7.18 0.13 15.64
N LYS A 59 7.72 0.95 16.54
CA LYS A 59 7.68 0.70 17.98
C LYS A 59 6.41 1.29 18.59
N GLU A 60 5.73 0.51 19.41
CA GLU A 60 4.56 0.92 20.17
C GLU A 60 4.77 0.57 21.65
N LYS A 61 4.25 1.41 22.54
CA LYS A 61 4.29 1.12 23.98
C LYS A 61 3.10 0.25 24.37
N ASP A 62 3.36 -1.01 24.72
CA ASP A 62 2.36 -1.87 25.33
C ASP A 62 2.02 -1.32 26.74
N THR A 63 0.86 -0.69 26.85
CA THR A 63 0.37 -0.10 28.10
C THR A 63 0.13 -1.12 29.21
N LYS A 64 -0.13 -2.39 28.87
CA LYS A 64 -0.36 -3.47 29.85
C LYS A 64 0.93 -3.99 30.44
N ARG A 65 1.99 -4.06 29.63
CA ARG A 65 3.30 -4.60 30.04
C ARG A 65 4.33 -3.53 30.33
N ASN A 66 4.00 -2.25 30.08
CA ASN A 66 4.92 -1.10 30.14
C ASN A 66 6.24 -1.34 29.40
N LYS A 67 6.18 -2.02 28.26
CA LYS A 67 7.33 -2.39 27.43
C LYS A 67 7.12 -1.92 26.00
N GLU A 68 8.19 -1.51 25.33
CA GLU A 68 8.15 -1.28 23.88
C GLU A 68 8.06 -2.61 23.15
N ILE A 69 7.16 -2.67 22.18
CA ILE A 69 6.99 -3.80 21.27
C ILE A 69 7.09 -3.30 19.82
N GLU A 70 7.56 -4.16 18.94
CA GLU A 70 7.49 -3.90 17.50
C GLU A 70 6.15 -4.38 16.96
N ILE A 71 5.56 -3.54 16.11
CA ILE A 71 4.32 -3.84 15.41
C ILE A 71 4.47 -3.57 13.92
N ASN A 72 3.70 -4.29 13.12
CA ASN A 72 3.47 -3.94 11.72
C ASN A 72 2.31 -2.93 11.65
N SER A 73 2.66 -1.64 11.53
CA SER A 73 1.66 -0.56 11.41
C SER A 73 1.22 -0.39 9.98
N ILE A 74 -0.01 -0.83 9.67
CA ILE A 74 -0.58 -0.75 8.32
C ILE A 74 -0.89 0.72 7.98
N ILE A 75 -0.43 1.18 6.82
CA ILE A 75 -0.71 2.52 6.27
C ILE A 75 -1.77 2.40 5.18
N ILE A 76 -1.58 1.52 4.18
CA ILE A 76 -2.58 1.28 3.13
C ILE A 76 -3.17 -0.11 3.31
N PRO A 77 -4.49 -0.22 3.59
CA PRO A 77 -5.18 -1.50 3.68
C PRO A 77 -5.24 -2.24 2.34
N LYS A 78 -5.41 -3.56 2.41
CA LYS A 78 -5.78 -4.39 1.27
C LYS A 78 -7.14 -3.96 0.71
N ASN A 79 -7.33 -4.11 -0.59
CA ASN A 79 -8.53 -3.72 -1.34
C ASN A 79 -8.81 -2.21 -1.35
N THR A 80 -7.81 -1.36 -1.06
CA THR A 80 -7.92 0.08 -1.26
C THR A 80 -7.89 0.38 -2.76
N GLN A 81 -8.84 1.16 -3.25
CA GLN A 81 -8.91 1.57 -4.67
C GLN A 81 -7.68 2.38 -5.07
N ARG A 82 -7.13 2.09 -6.24
CA ARG A 82 -6.01 2.84 -6.84
C ARG A 82 -6.51 3.86 -7.88
N PRO A 83 -5.88 5.02 -8.04
CA PRO A 83 -4.75 5.52 -7.26
C PRO A 83 -5.15 5.92 -5.84
N CYS A 84 -4.23 5.76 -4.87
CA CYS A 84 -4.46 6.14 -3.48
C CYS A 84 -3.19 6.65 -2.81
N ALA A 85 -3.35 7.42 -1.74
CA ALA A 85 -2.26 7.84 -0.88
C ALA A 85 -2.77 7.97 0.56
N ASP A 86 -1.92 7.61 1.51
CA ASP A 86 -2.18 7.80 2.93
C ASP A 86 -0.88 8.13 3.67
N THR A 87 -1.00 8.89 4.76
CA THR A 87 0.11 9.37 5.59
C THR A 87 -0.18 9.10 7.06
N LYS A 88 0.78 8.48 7.75
CA LYS A 88 0.72 8.30 9.19
C LYS A 88 1.91 8.96 9.88
N PRO A 89 1.69 9.66 11.02
CA PRO A 89 2.75 10.20 11.84
C PRO A 89 3.34 9.12 12.74
N TYR A 90 4.66 9.13 12.86
CA TYR A 90 5.45 8.34 13.80
C TYR A 90 6.39 9.26 14.57
N PHE A 91 6.98 8.79 15.66
CA PHE A 91 7.77 9.65 16.52
C PHE A 91 9.09 8.97 16.88
N THR A 92 10.16 9.77 17.01
CA THR A 92 11.44 9.28 17.52
C THR A 92 11.32 8.84 18.97
N THR A 93 11.99 7.75 19.34
CA THR A 93 11.88 7.14 20.66
C THR A 93 13.01 7.54 21.62
N GLU A 94 14.11 8.09 21.10
CA GLU A 94 15.30 8.42 21.87
C GLU A 94 15.68 9.90 21.75
N ASP A 95 16.24 10.46 22.81
CA ASP A 95 16.84 11.79 22.77
C ASP A 95 18.09 11.76 21.89
N ASN A 96 18.32 12.85 21.16
CA ASN A 96 19.47 12.98 20.25
C ASN A 96 19.55 11.89 19.17
N GLN A 97 18.41 11.33 18.77
CA GLN A 97 18.33 10.32 17.70
C GLN A 97 18.74 10.94 16.37
N THR A 98 19.79 10.41 15.75
CA THR A 98 20.38 10.93 14.50
C THR A 98 19.97 10.15 13.25
N GLY A 99 19.18 9.09 13.39
CA GLY A 99 18.67 8.30 12.29
C GLY A 99 17.45 7.48 12.69
N VAL A 100 16.63 7.15 11.71
CA VAL A 100 15.45 6.29 11.88
C VAL A 100 15.58 5.11 10.91
N SER A 101 15.51 3.89 11.45
CA SER A 101 15.39 2.69 10.62
C SER A 101 14.00 2.68 9.97
N CYS A 102 13.96 2.45 8.67
CA CYS A 102 12.75 2.46 7.87
C CYS A 102 12.61 1.09 7.21
N GLN A 103 11.57 0.34 7.56
CA GLN A 103 11.28 -0.97 6.98
C GLN A 103 9.86 -0.96 6.43
N ILE A 104 9.73 -1.10 5.10
CA ILE A 104 8.41 -1.18 4.44
C ILE A 104 8.01 -2.64 4.39
N THR A 105 6.76 -2.91 4.77
CA THR A 105 6.21 -4.26 4.87
C THR A 105 5.05 -4.47 3.92
N SER A 106 4.83 -5.73 3.58
CA SER A 106 3.65 -6.24 2.87
C SER A 106 3.11 -7.44 3.63
N SER A 107 1.78 -7.53 3.81
CA SER A 107 1.14 -8.69 4.46
C SER A 107 -0.17 -9.07 3.80
N MET A 108 -0.57 -10.34 3.95
CA MET A 108 -1.86 -10.85 3.46
C MET A 108 -2.99 -10.62 4.47
N THR A 109 -2.63 -10.42 5.73
CA THR A 109 -3.55 -10.23 6.86
C THR A 109 -3.37 -8.86 7.49
N GLU A 110 -4.40 -8.38 8.16
CA GLU A 110 -4.38 -7.12 8.93
C GLU A 110 -3.67 -7.26 10.30
N ASN A 111 -3.01 -8.39 10.54
CA ASN A 111 -2.34 -8.64 11.81
C ASN A 111 -1.17 -7.67 12.01
N SER A 112 -1.09 -7.08 13.21
CA SER A 112 -0.02 -6.15 13.59
C SER A 112 1.27 -6.84 14.06
N ALA A 113 1.31 -8.18 14.13
CA ALA A 113 2.52 -8.91 14.49
C ALA A 113 3.56 -8.84 13.35
N PRO A 114 4.80 -8.39 13.61
CA PRO A 114 5.83 -8.24 12.58
C PRO A 114 6.11 -9.52 11.78
N GLU A 115 6.09 -10.67 12.44
CA GLU A 115 6.33 -12.00 11.86
C GLU A 115 5.28 -12.43 10.83
N MET A 116 4.11 -11.78 10.81
CA MET A 116 3.06 -12.00 9.82
C MET A 116 3.20 -11.11 8.58
N SER A 117 4.28 -10.35 8.51
CA SER A 117 4.58 -9.46 7.39
C SER A 117 5.91 -9.81 6.73
N THR A 118 6.04 -9.45 5.46
CA THR A 118 7.29 -9.55 4.69
C THR A 118 7.88 -8.16 4.54
N ILE A 119 9.15 -7.98 4.90
CA ILE A 119 9.87 -6.73 4.61
C ILE A 119 10.18 -6.71 3.11
N ILE A 120 9.67 -5.71 2.41
CA ILE A 120 9.85 -5.53 0.97
C ILE A 120 10.89 -4.46 0.63
N TRP A 121 11.24 -3.62 1.59
CA TRP A 121 12.30 -2.64 1.50
C TRP A 121 12.82 -2.25 2.88
N GLU A 122 14.12 -2.00 2.98
CA GLU A 122 14.80 -1.56 4.19
C GLU A 122 15.77 -0.42 3.89
N GLY A 123 15.88 0.53 4.81
CA GLY A 123 16.78 1.67 4.72
C GLY A 123 16.76 2.55 5.95
N SER A 124 17.32 3.75 5.85
CA SER A 124 17.33 4.72 6.94
C SER A 124 17.00 6.13 6.47
N LEU A 125 16.34 6.89 7.33
CA LEU A 125 16.17 8.33 7.23
C LEU A 125 17.24 9.01 8.09
N GLY A 126 18.03 9.88 7.51
CA GLY A 126 19.06 10.63 8.22
C GLY A 126 20.19 11.12 7.32
N PRO A 127 21.21 11.80 7.88
CA PRO A 127 21.37 12.12 9.30
C PRO A 127 20.36 13.19 9.78
N LEU A 128 19.74 12.94 10.94
CA LEU A 128 18.84 13.90 11.58
C LEU A 128 19.65 14.90 12.44
N PRO A 129 19.16 16.13 12.67
CA PRO A 129 19.82 17.11 13.50
C PRO A 129 20.03 16.62 14.94
N LYS A 130 21.23 16.83 15.48
CA LYS A 130 21.59 16.49 16.86
C LYS A 130 20.93 17.43 17.87
N GLY A 131 20.89 17.00 19.16
CA GLY A 131 20.45 17.82 20.28
C GLY A 131 18.94 17.98 20.40
N ARG A 132 18.15 17.19 19.67
CA ARG A 132 16.69 17.21 19.78
C ARG A 132 16.19 16.15 20.76
N PRO A 133 15.13 16.45 21.54
CA PRO A 133 14.50 15.45 22.41
C PRO A 133 13.80 14.35 21.57
N SER A 134 13.48 13.23 22.18
CA SER A 134 12.56 12.23 21.65
C SER A 134 11.20 12.83 21.32
N GLY A 135 10.37 12.11 20.55
CA GLY A 135 9.05 12.60 20.16
C GLY A 135 9.06 13.51 18.92
N GLN A 136 10.15 13.55 18.12
CA GLN A 136 10.16 14.26 16.84
C GLN A 136 9.29 13.52 15.84
N GLN A 137 8.39 14.25 15.17
CA GLN A 137 7.46 13.66 14.21
C GLN A 137 8.14 13.31 12.90
N ILE A 138 7.91 12.07 12.47
CA ILE A 138 8.30 11.53 11.16
C ILE A 138 7.02 11.14 10.42
N ASP A 139 6.71 11.84 9.35
CA ASP A 139 5.58 11.49 8.49
C ASP A 139 6.00 10.43 7.48
N VAL A 140 5.23 9.34 7.46
CA VAL A 140 5.40 8.26 6.48
C VAL A 140 4.20 8.25 5.55
N THR A 141 4.47 8.53 4.28
CA THR A 141 3.44 8.56 3.23
C THR A 141 3.66 7.40 2.27
N PHE A 142 2.60 6.63 2.02
CA PHE A 142 2.55 5.67 0.93
C PHE A 142 1.58 6.15 -0.14
N LYS A 143 1.95 5.94 -1.41
CA LYS A 143 1.12 6.30 -2.57
C LYS A 143 1.20 5.19 -3.60
N PHE A 144 0.06 4.76 -4.13
CA PHE A 144 -0.03 3.96 -5.35
C PHE A 144 -0.55 4.81 -6.50
N ASP A 145 0.07 4.69 -7.66
CA ASP A 145 -0.48 5.26 -8.89
C ASP A 145 -1.48 4.30 -9.57
N SER A 146 -2.03 4.72 -10.72
CA SER A 146 -2.93 3.91 -11.55
C SER A 146 -2.28 2.61 -12.04
N ASP A 147 -0.97 2.63 -12.27
CA ASP A 147 -0.23 1.50 -12.81
C ASP A 147 0.18 0.48 -11.72
N GLY A 148 -0.15 0.77 -10.45
CA GLY A 148 0.19 -0.07 -9.31
C GLY A 148 1.60 0.11 -8.78
N ILE A 149 2.29 1.16 -9.22
CA ILE A 149 3.62 1.48 -8.71
C ILE A 149 3.48 2.14 -7.34
N MET A 150 4.20 1.61 -6.35
CA MET A 150 4.22 2.17 -5.00
C MET A 150 5.34 3.19 -4.85
N PHE A 151 4.99 4.32 -4.27
CA PHE A 151 5.93 5.33 -3.80
C PHE A 151 5.81 5.43 -2.28
N ALA A 152 6.95 5.46 -1.61
CA ALA A 152 7.02 5.70 -0.18
C ALA A 152 7.91 6.91 0.12
N SER A 153 7.53 7.70 1.12
CA SER A 153 8.36 8.79 1.61
C SER A 153 8.33 8.86 3.13
N PHE A 154 9.49 9.10 3.71
CA PHE A 154 9.73 9.34 5.13
C PHE A 154 10.22 10.77 5.27
N VAL A 155 9.60 11.57 6.11
CA VAL A 155 9.90 13.00 6.27
C VAL A 155 10.02 13.34 7.76
N ASP A 156 11.17 13.83 8.17
CA ASP A 156 11.29 14.51 9.47
C ASP A 156 10.66 15.90 9.36
N VAL A 157 9.50 16.07 9.98
CA VAL A 157 8.68 17.27 9.83
C VAL A 157 9.42 18.54 10.28
N ALA A 158 10.20 18.46 11.35
CA ALA A 158 10.89 19.60 11.92
C ALA A 158 12.08 20.08 11.07
N SER A 159 12.85 19.17 10.46
CA SER A 159 14.03 19.52 9.65
C SER A 159 13.79 19.51 8.14
N GLY A 160 12.69 18.89 7.70
CA GLY A 160 12.41 18.70 6.27
C GLY A 160 13.28 17.63 5.59
N ILE A 161 14.12 16.91 6.35
CA ILE A 161 14.93 15.81 5.81
C ILE A 161 14.01 14.71 5.34
N LYS A 162 14.20 14.30 4.08
CA LYS A 162 13.29 13.38 3.39
C LYS A 162 14.04 12.23 2.73
N LYS A 163 13.49 11.03 2.83
CA LYS A 163 13.84 9.85 2.05
C LYS A 163 12.64 9.44 1.21
N SER A 164 12.80 9.35 -0.12
CA SER A 164 11.75 8.89 -1.03
C SER A 164 12.22 7.66 -1.79
N ILE A 165 11.31 6.71 -1.99
CA ILE A 165 11.56 5.43 -2.63
C ILE A 165 10.44 5.17 -3.65
N LYS A 166 10.82 4.64 -4.81
CA LYS A 166 9.89 4.07 -5.79
C LYS A 166 10.08 2.55 -5.77
N LEU A 167 9.03 1.83 -5.45
CA LEU A 167 8.98 0.37 -5.49
C LEU A 167 8.23 -0.02 -6.77
N ALA A 168 8.99 -0.36 -7.81
CA ALA A 168 8.44 -0.96 -9.01
C ALA A 168 8.21 -2.43 -8.72
N ASP A 169 6.96 -2.88 -8.87
CA ASP A 169 6.51 -4.27 -8.67
C ASP A 169 7.00 -4.93 -7.38
N VAL A 170 6.12 -4.99 -6.41
CA VAL A 170 6.26 -5.95 -5.31
C VAL A 170 6.11 -7.32 -5.94
N LYS A 171 7.22 -7.90 -6.43
CA LYS A 171 7.23 -9.26 -6.96
C LYS A 171 6.71 -10.18 -5.86
N GLU A 172 5.63 -10.87 -6.17
CA GLU A 172 5.18 -12.00 -5.38
C GLU A 172 6.27 -13.09 -5.46
N ASN A 173 6.91 -13.38 -4.35
CA ASN A 173 7.65 -14.64 -4.16
C ASN A 173 6.70 -15.64 -3.52
#